data_b958dc95635acdc9c0072894842b1e95
#
_entry.id   b958dc95635acdc9c0072894842b1e95
#
_cell.length_a   1.000
_cell.length_b   1.000
_cell.length_c   1.000
_cell.angle_alpha   90.00
_cell.angle_beta   90.00
_cell.angle_gamma   90.00
#
_symmetry.space_group_name_H-M   'P 1'
#
loop_
_entity.id
_entity.type
_entity.pdbx_description
1 polymer ?
#
loop_
_entity_poly.entity_id
_entity_poly.type
_entity_poly.pdbx_seq_one_letter_code
_entity_poly.pdbx_strand_id
1 'polypeptide(L)'
;MNRKDFKFEICANSVESCLAAQEGGADRVELCAGIPEGGTTPSYGEIKLARKLLTTTKLHVIIRPRGGDFLYTPLELERMEEDIRMCRQLGVNGVVIGCLTEEGEVDMEANRRLIDAAKGAVNAAEGIQALRPMSVTFHRAFDRTANPMKALEDIIVLGCDRILTSGQQPKAIDGISLLAQLERRIEESESGIQLLAGSGVNEDNIREIFDATGIHEYHFSARVNVPSRMKHYNHEVYMGAKAADEANSLVTSAERVKNTIEMLIK
;
A
#
# COMPACT_ATOMS: atom_id res chain seq x y z
N MET A 1 -18.83 -17.09 -1.52
CA MET A 1 -18.07 -16.64 -2.71
C MET A 1 -16.74 -17.40 -2.80
N ASN A 2 -16.11 -17.51 -3.96
CA ASN A 2 -14.85 -18.27 -4.07
C ASN A 2 -13.67 -17.41 -3.57
N ARG A 3 -12.81 -17.94 -2.66
CA ARG A 3 -11.62 -17.25 -2.16
C ARG A 3 -10.69 -16.75 -3.27
N LYS A 4 -10.65 -17.46 -4.40
CA LYS A 4 -9.76 -17.14 -5.53
C LYS A 4 -10.16 -15.86 -6.26
N ASP A 5 -11.41 -15.45 -6.14
CA ASP A 5 -11.92 -14.26 -6.82
C ASP A 5 -11.46 -12.96 -6.12
N PHE A 6 -10.94 -13.06 -4.90
CA PHE A 6 -10.53 -11.92 -4.08
C PHE A 6 -9.03 -11.88 -3.84
N LYS A 7 -8.51 -10.66 -3.62
CA LYS A 7 -7.14 -10.42 -3.16
C LYS A 7 -7.15 -9.53 -1.93
N PHE A 8 -6.37 -9.93 -0.92
CA PHE A 8 -6.28 -9.23 0.35
C PHE A 8 -4.84 -8.77 0.57
N GLU A 9 -4.68 -7.47 0.73
CA GLU A 9 -3.42 -6.82 1.06
C GLU A 9 -3.45 -6.27 2.47
N ILE A 10 -2.41 -6.55 3.25
CA ILE A 10 -2.29 -6.08 4.61
C ILE A 10 -1.24 -4.97 4.71
N CYS A 11 -1.66 -3.82 5.26
CA CYS A 11 -0.75 -2.75 5.65
C CYS A 11 0.05 -3.17 6.88
N ALA A 12 1.25 -3.67 6.67
CA ALA A 12 2.15 -4.17 7.70
C ALA A 12 3.18 -3.09 8.09
N ASN A 13 3.42 -2.94 9.38
CA ASN A 13 4.33 -1.95 9.94
C ASN A 13 5.63 -2.55 10.52
N SER A 14 5.83 -3.84 10.31
CA SER A 14 7.03 -4.57 10.73
C SER A 14 7.11 -5.92 10.03
N VAL A 15 8.26 -6.59 10.15
CA VAL A 15 8.45 -7.96 9.65
C VAL A 15 7.50 -8.94 10.34
N GLU A 16 7.29 -8.79 11.65
CA GLU A 16 6.37 -9.60 12.43
C GLU A 16 4.92 -9.44 11.94
N SER A 17 4.51 -8.21 11.61
CA SER A 17 3.21 -7.93 11.01
C SER A 17 3.07 -8.57 9.61
N CYS A 18 4.14 -8.61 8.82
CA CYS A 18 4.14 -9.33 7.53
C CYS A 18 3.92 -10.83 7.73
N LEU A 19 4.58 -11.44 8.73
CA LEU A 19 4.41 -12.86 9.03
C LEU A 19 3.02 -13.18 9.55
N ALA A 20 2.47 -12.36 10.44
CA ALA A 20 1.09 -12.48 10.90
C ALA A 20 0.06 -12.37 9.76
N ALA A 21 0.29 -11.45 8.81
CA ALA A 21 -0.53 -11.33 7.61
C ALA A 21 -0.48 -12.60 6.75
N GLN A 22 0.71 -13.18 6.56
CA GLN A 22 0.89 -14.44 5.82
C GLN A 22 0.16 -15.59 6.52
N GLU A 23 0.30 -15.71 7.84
CA GLU A 23 -0.39 -16.72 8.64
C GLU A 23 -1.92 -16.58 8.55
N GLY A 24 -2.43 -15.33 8.53
CA GLY A 24 -3.84 -15.02 8.37
C GLY A 24 -4.39 -15.26 6.96
N GLY A 25 -3.54 -15.62 5.98
CA GLY A 25 -3.95 -15.95 4.61
C GLY A 25 -4.00 -14.77 3.63
N ALA A 26 -3.25 -13.70 3.90
CA ALA A 26 -3.13 -12.56 2.97
C ALA A 26 -2.41 -12.95 1.68
N ASP A 27 -2.88 -12.43 0.53
CA ASP A 27 -2.22 -12.60 -0.77
C ASP A 27 -0.98 -11.71 -0.89
N ARG A 28 -1.02 -10.55 -0.23
CA ARG A 28 -0.02 -9.49 -0.34
C ARG A 28 0.11 -8.72 0.97
N VAL A 29 1.28 -8.18 1.22
CA VAL A 29 1.51 -7.17 2.25
C VAL A 29 2.03 -5.90 1.60
N GLU A 30 1.63 -4.74 2.12
CA GLU A 30 2.31 -3.47 1.92
C GLU A 30 3.13 -3.18 3.17
N LEU A 31 4.45 -3.27 3.07
CA LEU A 31 5.35 -2.96 4.17
C LEU A 31 5.61 -1.46 4.24
N CYS A 32 5.31 -0.86 5.39
CA CYS A 32 5.40 0.56 5.66
C CYS A 32 6.16 0.82 6.98
N ALA A 33 6.98 1.88 7.01
CA ALA A 33 7.38 2.53 8.25
C ALA A 33 6.49 3.76 8.51
N GLY A 34 6.72 4.50 9.59
CA GLY A 34 6.09 5.80 9.82
C GLY A 34 4.56 5.81 9.75
N ILE A 35 3.90 4.83 10.32
CA ILE A 35 2.42 4.71 10.25
C ILE A 35 1.67 5.95 10.74
N PRO A 36 2.10 6.63 11.83
CA PRO A 36 1.45 7.88 12.25
C PRO A 36 1.48 8.99 11.19
N GLU A 37 2.44 8.93 10.26
CA GLU A 37 2.59 9.86 9.13
C GLU A 37 1.86 9.40 7.86
N GLY A 38 1.13 8.29 7.94
CA GLY A 38 0.41 7.70 6.82
C GLY A 38 1.24 6.71 6.00
N GLY A 39 2.36 6.23 6.54
CA GLY A 39 3.28 5.30 5.88
C GLY A 39 4.41 6.00 5.14
N THR A 40 5.64 5.55 5.37
CA THR A 40 6.87 5.99 4.67
C THR A 40 7.69 4.76 4.27
N THR A 41 8.72 4.95 3.44
CA THR A 41 9.62 3.87 3.00
C THR A 41 10.26 3.19 4.21
N PRO A 42 10.16 1.87 4.37
CA PRO A 42 10.80 1.12 5.45
C PRO A 42 12.31 1.00 5.24
N SER A 43 13.02 0.61 6.29
CA SER A 43 14.47 0.44 6.22
C SER A 43 14.87 -0.74 5.32
N TYR A 44 16.09 -0.67 4.76
CA TYR A 44 16.70 -1.79 4.03
C TYR A 44 16.63 -3.11 4.80
N GLY A 45 16.93 -3.08 6.10
CA GLY A 45 16.92 -4.26 6.96
C GLY A 45 15.53 -4.91 7.05
N GLU A 46 14.49 -4.10 7.21
CA GLU A 46 13.11 -4.58 7.24
C GLU A 46 12.69 -5.21 5.91
N ILE A 47 12.94 -4.52 4.79
CA ILE A 47 12.59 -5.01 3.45
C ILE A 47 13.28 -6.34 3.16
N LYS A 48 14.60 -6.42 3.45
CA LYS A 48 15.41 -7.63 3.24
C LYS A 48 14.93 -8.81 4.08
N LEU A 49 14.61 -8.59 5.36
CA LEU A 49 14.12 -9.64 6.25
C LEU A 49 12.71 -10.08 5.86
N ALA A 50 11.80 -9.15 5.57
CA ALA A 50 10.46 -9.47 5.10
C ALA A 50 10.53 -10.30 3.81
N ARG A 51 11.35 -9.88 2.82
CA ARG A 51 11.51 -10.65 1.57
C ARG A 51 12.02 -12.07 1.81
N LYS A 52 12.98 -12.24 2.72
CA LYS A 52 13.55 -13.56 3.06
C LYS A 52 12.53 -14.49 3.71
N LEU A 53 11.65 -13.96 4.57
CA LEU A 53 10.77 -14.75 5.43
C LEU A 53 9.38 -14.99 4.81
N LEU A 54 8.92 -14.13 3.91
CA LEU A 54 7.67 -14.33 3.20
C LEU A 54 7.84 -15.38 2.10
N THR A 55 7.06 -16.47 2.19
CA THR A 55 7.15 -17.62 1.28
C THR A 55 5.94 -17.75 0.35
N THR A 56 4.76 -17.38 0.82
CA THR A 56 3.49 -17.51 0.08
C THR A 56 2.84 -16.17 -0.23
N THR A 57 3.12 -15.15 0.58
CA THR A 57 2.54 -13.81 0.45
C THR A 57 3.49 -12.89 -0.32
N LYS A 58 2.96 -12.12 -1.27
CA LYS A 58 3.74 -11.15 -2.03
C LYS A 58 4.12 -9.95 -1.16
N LEU A 59 5.34 -9.45 -1.32
CA LEU A 59 5.83 -8.26 -0.66
C LEU A 59 5.73 -7.05 -1.60
N HIS A 60 4.93 -6.07 -1.25
CA HIS A 60 4.95 -4.72 -1.79
C HIS A 60 5.56 -3.77 -0.75
N VAL A 61 6.24 -2.73 -1.21
CA VAL A 61 6.92 -1.74 -0.36
C VAL A 61 6.44 -0.35 -0.74
N ILE A 62 6.00 0.42 0.26
CA ILE A 62 5.69 1.83 0.01
C ILE A 62 6.98 2.61 -0.26
N ILE A 63 6.97 3.41 -1.31
CA ILE A 63 8.04 4.33 -1.67
C ILE A 63 7.53 5.74 -1.47
N ARG A 64 7.69 6.23 -0.26
CA ARG A 64 7.24 7.55 0.18
C ARG A 64 8.27 8.14 1.13
N PRO A 65 9.02 9.17 0.69
CA PRO A 65 10.19 9.65 1.41
C PRO A 65 9.87 10.36 2.72
N ARG A 66 8.66 10.87 2.89
CA ARG A 66 8.21 11.61 4.07
C ARG A 66 6.68 11.59 4.21
N GLY A 67 6.18 11.97 5.36
CA GLY A 67 4.78 12.33 5.58
C GLY A 67 4.37 13.62 4.85
N GLY A 68 3.13 14.08 5.07
CA GLY A 68 2.57 15.28 4.47
C GLY A 68 1.98 15.05 3.07
N ASP A 69 2.21 15.99 2.15
CA ASP A 69 1.71 15.99 0.79
C ASP A 69 2.43 15.00 -0.15
N PHE A 70 2.10 15.07 -1.43
CA PHE A 70 2.65 14.20 -2.48
C PHE A 70 3.31 14.99 -3.62
N LEU A 71 3.64 16.26 -3.37
CA LEU A 71 4.44 17.10 -4.25
C LEU A 71 5.90 16.97 -3.84
N TYR A 72 6.72 16.35 -4.67
CA TYR A 72 8.09 16.01 -4.33
C TYR A 72 9.11 16.88 -5.07
N THR A 73 10.20 17.21 -4.36
CA THR A 73 11.37 17.86 -4.96
C THR A 73 12.16 16.90 -5.85
N PRO A 74 13.01 17.41 -6.77
CA PRO A 74 13.87 16.55 -7.58
C PRO A 74 14.75 15.59 -6.76
N LEU A 75 15.25 16.02 -5.59
CA LEU A 75 16.06 15.19 -4.72
C LEU A 75 15.25 14.09 -4.01
N GLU A 76 13.98 14.37 -3.66
CA GLU A 76 13.07 13.36 -3.13
C GLU A 76 12.73 12.30 -4.19
N LEU A 77 12.51 12.71 -5.44
CA LEU A 77 12.28 11.78 -6.57
C LEU A 77 13.50 10.90 -6.84
N GLU A 78 14.73 11.46 -6.82
CA GLU A 78 15.97 10.69 -6.95
C GLU A 78 16.08 9.63 -5.83
N ARG A 79 15.80 10.01 -4.58
CA ARG A 79 15.77 9.07 -3.45
C ARG A 79 14.75 7.96 -3.64
N MET A 80 13.53 8.30 -4.11
CA MET A 80 12.48 7.31 -4.40
C MET A 80 12.93 6.32 -5.48
N GLU A 81 13.63 6.77 -6.52
CA GLU A 81 14.19 5.86 -7.54
C GLU A 81 15.22 4.90 -6.96
N GLU A 82 16.13 5.38 -6.12
CA GLU A 82 17.15 4.53 -5.48
C GLU A 82 16.48 3.47 -4.57
N ASP A 83 15.43 3.85 -3.82
CA ASP A 83 14.64 2.93 -3.02
C ASP A 83 13.96 1.86 -3.91
N ILE A 84 13.43 2.24 -5.07
CA ILE A 84 12.84 1.31 -6.05
C ILE A 84 13.91 0.36 -6.61
N ARG A 85 15.07 0.87 -7.01
CA ARG A 85 16.18 0.04 -7.51
C ARG A 85 16.64 -0.97 -6.45
N MET A 86 16.77 -0.54 -5.21
CA MET A 86 17.08 -1.41 -4.08
C MET A 86 16.02 -2.50 -3.88
N CYS A 87 14.72 -2.15 -3.94
CA CYS A 87 13.63 -3.13 -3.86
C CYS A 87 13.71 -4.18 -4.98
N ARG A 88 14.03 -3.76 -6.21
CA ARG A 88 14.25 -4.69 -7.35
C ARG A 88 15.39 -5.66 -7.08
N GLN A 89 16.53 -5.16 -6.60
CA GLN A 89 17.71 -5.99 -6.27
C GLN A 89 17.39 -7.02 -5.18
N LEU A 90 16.53 -6.67 -4.21
CA LEU A 90 16.08 -7.58 -3.16
C LEU A 90 15.01 -8.58 -3.63
N GLY A 91 14.49 -8.46 -4.86
CA GLY A 91 13.44 -9.34 -5.37
C GLY A 91 12.06 -9.07 -4.76
N VAL A 92 11.77 -7.83 -4.40
CA VAL A 92 10.44 -7.37 -3.96
C VAL A 92 9.44 -7.54 -5.10
N ASN A 93 8.19 -7.89 -4.79
CA ASN A 93 7.18 -8.20 -5.82
C ASN A 93 6.53 -6.94 -6.41
N GLY A 94 6.49 -5.84 -5.66
CA GLY A 94 5.88 -4.60 -6.12
C GLY A 94 6.25 -3.40 -5.25
N VAL A 95 5.97 -2.21 -5.77
CA VAL A 95 6.14 -0.94 -5.06
C VAL A 95 4.84 -0.14 -5.09
N VAL A 96 4.68 0.72 -4.11
CA VAL A 96 3.49 1.55 -3.94
C VAL A 96 3.93 3.01 -3.94
N ILE A 97 3.49 3.79 -4.92
CA ILE A 97 3.97 5.14 -5.23
C ILE A 97 2.79 6.09 -5.46
N GLY A 98 3.07 7.39 -5.62
CA GLY A 98 2.09 8.38 -6.07
C GLY A 98 2.60 9.81 -5.88
N CYS A 99 2.74 10.54 -6.97
CA CYS A 99 3.18 11.92 -7.02
C CYS A 99 2.06 12.79 -7.58
N LEU A 100 1.84 13.96 -7.00
CA LEU A 100 0.86 14.95 -7.43
C LEU A 100 1.55 16.27 -7.77
N THR A 101 0.90 17.06 -8.62
CA THR A 101 1.27 18.46 -8.90
C THR A 101 0.76 19.40 -7.80
N GLU A 102 1.14 20.68 -7.88
CA GLU A 102 0.64 21.74 -6.99
C GLU A 102 -0.89 21.88 -7.08
N GLU A 103 -1.48 21.60 -8.23
CA GLU A 103 -2.92 21.67 -8.48
C GLU A 103 -3.66 20.39 -8.03
N GLY A 104 -2.96 19.41 -7.48
CA GLY A 104 -3.55 18.12 -7.08
C GLY A 104 -3.89 17.22 -8.26
N GLU A 105 -3.24 17.40 -9.40
CA GLU A 105 -3.30 16.47 -10.53
C GLU A 105 -2.23 15.37 -10.39
N VAL A 106 -2.40 14.26 -11.12
CA VAL A 106 -1.36 13.23 -11.20
C VAL A 106 -0.14 13.80 -11.93
N ASP A 107 1.02 13.83 -11.26
CA ASP A 107 2.27 14.23 -11.90
C ASP A 107 2.75 13.12 -12.85
N MET A 108 2.41 13.29 -14.13
CA MET A 108 2.69 12.30 -15.17
C MET A 108 4.18 12.05 -15.38
N GLU A 109 5.03 13.07 -15.27
CA GLU A 109 6.46 12.95 -15.46
C GLU A 109 7.12 12.22 -14.28
N ALA A 110 6.87 12.68 -13.05
CA ALA A 110 7.41 12.07 -11.86
C ALA A 110 6.98 10.60 -11.70
N ASN A 111 5.68 10.31 -11.87
CA ASN A 111 5.19 8.94 -11.75
C ASN A 111 5.75 8.04 -12.86
N ARG A 112 5.86 8.49 -14.11
CA ARG A 112 6.46 7.70 -15.20
C ARG A 112 7.90 7.33 -14.88
N ARG A 113 8.69 8.29 -14.40
CA ARG A 113 10.08 8.08 -13.97
C ARG A 113 10.19 6.97 -12.91
N LEU A 114 9.31 6.96 -11.90
CA LEU A 114 9.29 5.93 -10.86
C LEU A 114 8.80 4.57 -11.41
N ILE A 115 7.82 4.57 -12.30
CA ILE A 115 7.31 3.35 -12.94
C ILE A 115 8.38 2.73 -13.84
N ASP A 116 9.13 3.52 -14.57
CA ASP A 116 10.24 3.06 -15.40
C ASP A 116 11.34 2.42 -14.53
N ALA A 117 11.64 2.99 -13.36
CA ALA A 117 12.56 2.37 -12.40
C ALA A 117 12.04 1.02 -11.89
N ALA A 118 10.72 0.87 -11.72
CA ALA A 118 10.09 -0.36 -11.23
C ALA A 118 9.93 -1.43 -12.32
N LYS A 119 9.52 -1.05 -13.53
CA LYS A 119 9.13 -1.95 -14.63
C LYS A 119 10.14 -2.01 -15.78
N GLY A 120 10.95 -0.96 -15.94
CA GLY A 120 11.87 -0.81 -17.07
C GLY A 120 12.86 -1.96 -17.21
N ALA A 121 13.30 -2.22 -18.44
CA ALA A 121 14.36 -3.17 -18.71
C ALA A 121 15.67 -2.71 -18.06
N VAL A 122 16.33 -3.60 -17.32
CA VAL A 122 17.69 -3.34 -16.84
C VAL A 122 18.62 -3.42 -18.04
N ASN A 123 19.42 -2.39 -18.27
CA ASN A 123 20.48 -2.45 -19.29
C ASN A 123 21.44 -3.60 -18.93
N ALA A 124 21.58 -4.57 -19.82
CA ALA A 124 22.46 -5.72 -19.66
C ALA A 124 23.94 -5.34 -19.44
N ALA A 125 24.31 -4.09 -19.69
CA ALA A 125 25.65 -3.54 -19.45
C ALA A 125 26.04 -3.46 -17.97
N GLU A 126 25.09 -3.52 -17.03
CA GLU A 126 25.37 -3.45 -15.59
C GLU A 126 25.53 -4.83 -14.92
N GLY A 127 25.58 -5.91 -15.69
CA GLY A 127 25.82 -7.26 -15.16
C GLY A 127 24.72 -7.81 -14.25
N ILE A 128 23.57 -7.15 -14.19
CA ILE A 128 22.42 -7.56 -13.39
C ILE A 128 21.57 -8.49 -14.26
N GLN A 129 21.41 -9.72 -13.81
CA GLN A 129 20.47 -10.69 -14.38
C GLN A 129 19.12 -10.00 -14.57
N ALA A 130 18.46 -10.17 -15.73
CA ALA A 130 17.19 -9.49 -16.05
C ALA A 130 16.19 -9.62 -14.90
N LEU A 131 16.09 -8.57 -14.11
CA LEU A 131 15.19 -8.52 -12.95
C LEU A 131 13.76 -8.47 -13.45
N ARG A 132 12.87 -9.25 -12.82
CA ARG A 132 11.45 -9.23 -13.17
C ARG A 132 10.86 -7.84 -12.94
N PRO A 133 9.96 -7.37 -13.83
CA PRO A 133 9.21 -6.16 -13.58
C PRO A 133 8.45 -6.28 -12.26
N MET A 134 8.49 -5.23 -11.45
CA MET A 134 7.69 -5.15 -10.23
C MET A 134 6.28 -4.65 -10.55
N SER A 135 5.30 -5.11 -9.77
CA SER A 135 3.96 -4.53 -9.79
C SER A 135 3.99 -3.12 -9.19
N VAL A 136 3.20 -2.20 -9.74
CA VAL A 136 3.09 -0.82 -9.27
C VAL A 136 1.67 -0.51 -8.84
N THR A 137 1.50 -0.09 -7.59
CA THR A 137 0.25 0.41 -7.05
C THR A 137 0.34 1.93 -6.88
N PHE A 138 -0.62 2.68 -7.39
CA PHE A 138 -0.78 4.09 -7.06
C PHE A 138 -1.49 4.19 -5.72
N HIS A 139 -0.84 4.77 -4.71
CA HIS A 139 -1.37 4.82 -3.34
C HIS A 139 -2.42 5.89 -3.12
N ARG A 140 -2.79 6.14 -1.86
CA ARG A 140 -3.81 7.10 -1.44
C ARG A 140 -3.51 8.59 -1.76
N ALA A 141 -2.44 8.91 -2.50
CA ALA A 141 -2.34 10.18 -3.19
C ALA A 141 -3.55 10.40 -4.11
N PHE A 142 -4.13 9.31 -4.65
CA PHE A 142 -5.39 9.34 -5.38
C PHE A 142 -6.52 10.04 -4.61
N ASP A 143 -6.62 9.80 -3.31
CA ASP A 143 -7.65 10.43 -2.47
C ASP A 143 -7.46 11.94 -2.26
N ARG A 144 -6.34 12.49 -2.71
CA ARG A 144 -6.01 13.92 -2.66
C ARG A 144 -6.05 14.59 -4.03
N THR A 145 -6.43 13.87 -5.08
CA THR A 145 -6.53 14.46 -6.42
C THR A 145 -7.73 15.39 -6.53
N ALA A 146 -7.58 16.46 -7.31
CA ALA A 146 -8.64 17.44 -7.56
C ALA A 146 -9.81 16.85 -8.37
N ASN A 147 -9.52 15.94 -9.30
CA ASN A 147 -10.52 15.26 -10.13
C ASN A 147 -10.23 13.75 -10.18
N PRO A 148 -10.98 12.90 -9.45
CA PRO A 148 -10.71 11.47 -9.38
C PRO A 148 -10.91 10.73 -10.71
N MET A 149 -11.83 11.16 -11.56
CA MET A 149 -12.05 10.51 -12.86
C MET A 149 -10.89 10.80 -13.82
N LYS A 150 -10.40 12.05 -13.87
CA LYS A 150 -9.19 12.38 -14.64
C LYS A 150 -7.98 11.64 -14.10
N ALA A 151 -7.81 11.58 -12.78
CA ALA A 151 -6.71 10.86 -12.14
C ALA A 151 -6.74 9.35 -12.47
N LEU A 152 -7.91 8.74 -12.53
CA LEU A 152 -8.05 7.34 -12.98
C LEU A 152 -7.50 7.16 -14.40
N GLU A 153 -7.91 8.00 -15.36
CA GLU A 153 -7.45 7.93 -16.75
C GLU A 153 -5.92 8.13 -16.85
N ASP A 154 -5.39 9.12 -16.13
CA ASP A 154 -3.96 9.40 -16.10
C ASP A 154 -3.16 8.19 -15.57
N ILE A 155 -3.64 7.52 -14.50
CA ILE A 155 -3.00 6.37 -13.90
C ILE A 155 -3.10 5.12 -14.81
N ILE A 156 -4.20 4.96 -15.54
CA ILE A 156 -4.33 3.92 -16.58
C ILE A 156 -3.28 4.13 -17.68
N VAL A 157 -3.13 5.37 -18.18
CA VAL A 157 -2.13 5.72 -19.20
C VAL A 157 -0.70 5.51 -18.69
N LEU A 158 -0.44 5.72 -17.41
CA LEU A 158 0.84 5.44 -16.78
C LEU A 158 1.16 3.93 -16.69
N GLY A 159 0.15 3.07 -16.78
CA GLY A 159 0.30 1.62 -16.73
C GLY A 159 0.55 1.08 -15.31
N CYS A 160 -0.04 1.70 -14.30
CA CYS A 160 -0.09 1.11 -12.96
C CYS A 160 -0.94 -0.16 -12.95
N ASP A 161 -0.63 -1.09 -12.04
CA ASP A 161 -1.40 -2.33 -11.92
C ASP A 161 -2.60 -2.18 -10.98
N ARG A 162 -2.56 -1.19 -10.06
CA ARG A 162 -3.59 -0.95 -9.04
C ARG A 162 -3.70 0.52 -8.66
N ILE A 163 -4.88 0.87 -8.13
CA ILE A 163 -5.12 2.13 -7.41
C ILE A 163 -5.64 1.80 -6.02
N LEU A 164 -4.92 2.21 -4.98
CA LEU A 164 -5.38 2.13 -3.59
C LEU A 164 -6.14 3.42 -3.25
N THR A 165 -7.41 3.29 -2.91
CA THR A 165 -8.27 4.45 -2.62
C THR A 165 -9.34 4.14 -1.58
N SER A 166 -9.80 5.16 -0.88
CA SER A 166 -10.99 5.15 -0.02
C SER A 166 -12.18 5.86 -0.65
N GLY A 167 -12.13 6.16 -1.97
CA GLY A 167 -13.16 6.96 -2.62
C GLY A 167 -13.13 8.43 -2.19
N GLN A 168 -11.93 8.99 -1.97
CA GLN A 168 -11.71 10.37 -1.50
C GLN A 168 -12.38 10.69 -0.15
N GLN A 169 -12.65 9.67 0.66
CA GLN A 169 -13.22 9.82 1.99
C GLN A 169 -12.23 9.34 3.07
N PRO A 170 -12.43 9.70 4.35
CA PRO A 170 -11.60 9.20 5.44
C PRO A 170 -11.56 7.68 5.52
N LYS A 171 -12.68 7.00 5.23
CA LYS A 171 -12.79 5.53 5.21
C LYS A 171 -13.45 5.05 3.92
N ALA A 172 -13.10 3.85 3.47
CA ALA A 172 -13.68 3.24 2.27
C ALA A 172 -15.21 3.08 2.34
N ILE A 173 -15.74 2.76 3.52
CA ILE A 173 -17.19 2.64 3.73
C ILE A 173 -17.93 3.95 3.46
N ASP A 174 -17.31 5.09 3.74
CA ASP A 174 -17.88 6.42 3.49
C ASP A 174 -17.75 6.82 2.01
N GLY A 175 -16.85 6.18 1.26
CA GLY A 175 -16.53 6.46 -0.14
C GLY A 175 -17.19 5.53 -1.17
N ILE A 176 -18.12 4.68 -0.77
CA ILE A 176 -18.77 3.66 -1.62
C ILE A 176 -19.27 4.24 -2.95
N SER A 177 -19.86 5.42 -2.94
CA SER A 177 -20.42 6.05 -4.15
C SER A 177 -19.34 6.28 -5.23
N LEU A 178 -18.19 6.84 -4.86
CA LEU A 178 -17.10 7.05 -5.80
C LEU A 178 -16.39 5.73 -6.14
N LEU A 179 -16.18 4.84 -5.16
CA LEU A 179 -15.59 3.53 -5.38
C LEU A 179 -16.37 2.74 -6.44
N ALA A 180 -17.70 2.70 -6.38
CA ALA A 180 -18.54 2.03 -7.37
C ALA A 180 -18.47 2.70 -8.77
N GLN A 181 -18.32 4.02 -8.84
CA GLN A 181 -18.15 4.74 -10.11
C GLN A 181 -16.79 4.40 -10.75
N LEU A 182 -15.71 4.38 -9.94
CA LEU A 182 -14.38 4.05 -10.39
C LEU A 182 -14.28 2.61 -10.89
N GLU A 183 -14.87 1.65 -10.13
CA GLU A 183 -14.87 0.22 -10.52
C GLU A 183 -15.58 0.03 -11.86
N ARG A 184 -16.77 0.61 -12.03
CA ARG A 184 -17.49 0.57 -13.31
C ARG A 184 -16.68 1.15 -14.45
N ARG A 185 -16.00 2.29 -14.23
CA ARG A 185 -15.17 2.91 -15.26
C ARG A 185 -13.95 2.07 -15.64
N ILE A 186 -13.37 1.36 -14.66
CA ILE A 186 -12.27 0.40 -14.89
C ILE A 186 -12.78 -0.78 -15.74
N GLU A 187 -13.92 -1.36 -15.42
CA GLU A 187 -14.53 -2.43 -16.21
C GLU A 187 -14.77 -1.98 -17.67
N GLU A 188 -15.31 -0.77 -17.87
CA GLU A 188 -15.54 -0.20 -19.22
C GLU A 188 -14.25 0.06 -20.00
N SER A 189 -13.13 0.33 -19.31
CA SER A 189 -11.86 0.71 -19.95
C SER A 189 -11.09 -0.49 -20.52
N GLU A 190 -11.40 -1.71 -20.09
CA GLU A 190 -10.65 -2.94 -20.41
C GLU A 190 -9.14 -2.82 -20.14
N SER A 191 -8.72 -1.87 -19.30
CA SER A 191 -7.31 -1.56 -19.03
C SER A 191 -6.59 -2.64 -18.23
N GLY A 192 -7.34 -3.47 -17.50
CA GLY A 192 -6.81 -4.50 -16.60
C GLY A 192 -6.29 -3.95 -15.26
N ILE A 193 -6.33 -2.63 -15.02
CA ILE A 193 -6.01 -2.05 -13.73
C ILE A 193 -7.01 -2.54 -12.66
N GLN A 194 -6.56 -2.69 -11.42
CA GLN A 194 -7.42 -3.16 -10.32
C GLN A 194 -7.67 -2.04 -9.32
N LEU A 195 -8.91 -1.91 -8.84
CA LEU A 195 -9.21 -1.02 -7.73
C LEU A 195 -8.99 -1.78 -6.41
N LEU A 196 -8.21 -1.19 -5.51
CA LEU A 196 -7.89 -1.72 -4.19
C LEU A 196 -8.56 -0.82 -3.14
N ALA A 197 -9.69 -1.28 -2.59
CA ALA A 197 -10.41 -0.51 -1.58
C ALA A 197 -9.66 -0.55 -0.24
N GLY A 198 -9.34 0.62 0.32
CA GLY A 198 -8.57 0.71 1.56
C GLY A 198 -8.95 1.89 2.44
N SER A 199 -8.41 1.90 3.64
CA SER A 199 -8.74 2.78 4.77
C SER A 199 -9.99 2.36 5.54
N GLY A 200 -9.78 1.87 6.75
CA GLY A 200 -10.85 1.48 7.67
C GLY A 200 -11.62 0.21 7.29
N VAL A 201 -11.15 -0.53 6.27
CA VAL A 201 -11.71 -1.86 5.94
C VAL A 201 -11.39 -2.84 7.06
N ASN A 202 -12.40 -3.60 7.48
CA ASN A 202 -12.32 -4.58 8.55
C ASN A 202 -13.46 -5.61 8.46
N GLU A 203 -13.52 -6.54 9.42
CA GLU A 203 -14.50 -7.60 9.51
C GLU A 203 -15.97 -7.14 9.55
N ASP A 204 -16.23 -5.91 10.00
CA ASP A 204 -17.60 -5.38 10.17
C ASP A 204 -18.15 -4.75 8.89
N ASN A 205 -17.30 -4.31 7.95
CA ASN A 205 -17.72 -3.50 6.81
C ASN A 205 -17.29 -4.03 5.43
N ILE A 206 -16.36 -4.98 5.35
CA ILE A 206 -15.82 -5.45 4.07
C ILE A 206 -16.92 -6.05 3.17
N ARG A 207 -17.92 -6.71 3.77
CA ARG A 207 -19.04 -7.30 3.05
C ARG A 207 -19.96 -6.22 2.44
N GLU A 208 -20.25 -5.18 3.20
CA GLU A 208 -21.07 -4.05 2.74
C GLU A 208 -20.37 -3.31 1.58
N ILE A 209 -19.05 -3.08 1.70
CA ILE A 209 -18.26 -2.46 0.62
C ILE A 209 -18.35 -3.30 -0.65
N PHE A 210 -18.18 -4.63 -0.55
CA PHE A 210 -18.30 -5.52 -1.70
C PHE A 210 -19.70 -5.48 -2.34
N ASP A 211 -20.74 -5.65 -1.54
CA ASP A 211 -22.11 -5.71 -2.03
C ASP A 211 -22.53 -4.40 -2.75
N ALA A 212 -21.93 -3.27 -2.37
CA ALA A 212 -22.22 -1.97 -2.97
C ALA A 212 -21.33 -1.60 -4.16
N THR A 213 -20.12 -2.16 -4.28
CA THR A 213 -19.11 -1.70 -5.26
C THR A 213 -18.68 -2.76 -6.25
N GLY A 214 -18.79 -4.05 -5.91
CA GLY A 214 -18.24 -5.15 -6.71
C GLY A 214 -16.72 -5.29 -6.68
N ILE A 215 -15.99 -4.50 -5.90
CA ILE A 215 -14.52 -4.51 -5.84
C ILE A 215 -14.00 -5.84 -5.30
N HIS A 216 -12.94 -6.37 -5.92
CA HIS A 216 -12.36 -7.67 -5.57
C HIS A 216 -11.02 -7.61 -4.83
N GLU A 217 -10.37 -6.44 -4.72
CA GLU A 217 -9.13 -6.28 -3.96
C GLU A 217 -9.33 -5.34 -2.76
N TYR A 218 -8.85 -5.76 -1.57
CA TYR A 218 -9.04 -5.04 -0.31
C TYR A 218 -7.73 -4.84 0.42
N HIS A 219 -7.56 -3.63 0.98
CA HIS A 219 -6.41 -3.23 1.78
C HIS A 219 -6.84 -2.85 3.19
N PHE A 220 -6.27 -3.53 4.19
CA PHE A 220 -6.55 -3.27 5.60
C PHE A 220 -5.36 -3.62 6.50
N SER A 221 -5.41 -3.29 7.78
CA SER A 221 -4.27 -3.48 8.69
C SER A 221 -4.46 -4.58 9.73
N ALA A 222 -5.70 -4.88 10.09
CA ALA A 222 -6.06 -5.86 11.12
C ALA A 222 -5.24 -5.71 12.42
N ARG A 223 -4.93 -4.46 12.84
CA ARG A 223 -4.04 -4.16 13.96
C ARG A 223 -4.71 -4.39 15.31
N VAL A 224 -3.88 -4.81 16.27
CA VAL A 224 -4.20 -4.88 17.70
C VAL A 224 -3.10 -4.18 18.50
N ASN A 225 -3.46 -3.68 19.69
CA ASN A 225 -2.50 -3.14 20.64
C ASN A 225 -1.82 -4.26 21.40
N VAL A 226 -0.49 -4.22 21.48
CA VAL A 226 0.32 -5.12 22.30
C VAL A 226 1.11 -4.29 23.30
N PRO A 227 0.94 -4.52 24.62
CA PRO A 227 1.69 -3.79 25.63
C PRO A 227 3.20 -4.02 25.50
N SER A 228 3.98 -2.99 25.76
CA SER A 228 5.43 -3.10 25.85
C SER A 228 5.84 -4.07 26.97
N ARG A 229 6.95 -4.79 26.75
CA ARG A 229 7.57 -5.62 27.79
C ARG A 229 8.54 -4.86 28.68
N MET A 230 8.76 -3.57 28.43
CA MET A 230 9.59 -2.73 29.29
C MET A 230 8.95 -2.62 30.68
N LYS A 231 9.78 -2.78 31.73
CA LYS A 231 9.33 -2.71 33.12
C LYS A 231 9.50 -1.31 33.72
N HIS A 232 10.36 -0.50 33.11
CA HIS A 232 10.63 0.86 33.55
C HIS A 232 10.20 1.84 32.46
N TYR A 233 9.45 2.88 32.85
CA TYR A 233 9.03 3.97 32.00
C TYR A 233 9.34 5.30 32.67
N ASN A 234 9.96 6.23 31.93
CA ASN A 234 10.04 7.63 32.34
C ASN A 234 8.92 8.41 31.62
N HIS A 235 7.83 8.63 32.32
CA HIS A 235 6.64 9.29 31.79
C HIS A 235 6.81 10.81 31.54
N GLU A 236 7.93 11.39 31.94
CA GLU A 236 8.22 12.82 31.73
C GLU A 236 9.01 13.08 30.43
N VAL A 237 9.54 12.00 29.80
CA VAL A 237 10.36 12.10 28.58
C VAL A 237 9.66 11.40 27.43
N TYR A 238 9.40 12.13 26.37
CA TYR A 238 8.76 11.63 25.13
C TYR A 238 9.80 11.64 23.99
N MET A 239 9.85 10.56 23.21
CA MET A 239 10.75 10.43 22.06
C MET A 239 10.12 10.96 20.77
N GLY A 240 8.81 11.16 20.74
CA GLY A 240 8.05 11.65 19.60
C GLY A 240 7.04 12.72 20.02
N ALA A 241 5.91 12.81 19.29
CA ALA A 241 4.81 13.66 19.68
C ALA A 241 4.26 13.23 21.05
N LYS A 242 3.99 14.17 21.93
CA LYS A 242 3.49 13.90 23.30
C LYS A 242 2.22 13.02 23.37
N ALA A 243 1.46 12.96 22.26
CA ALA A 243 0.28 12.11 22.13
C ALA A 243 0.59 10.68 21.63
N ALA A 244 1.88 10.36 21.33
CA ALA A 244 2.24 9.02 20.89
C ALA A 244 2.16 8.04 22.06
N ASP A 245 1.51 6.91 21.86
CA ASP A 245 1.47 5.82 22.83
C ASP A 245 2.78 5.02 22.75
N GLU A 246 3.73 5.36 23.63
CA GLU A 246 5.03 4.69 23.72
C GLU A 246 4.99 3.40 24.58
N ALA A 247 3.87 3.17 25.27
CA ALA A 247 3.67 1.99 26.13
C ALA A 247 3.08 0.79 25.38
N ASN A 248 2.57 1.00 24.18
CA ASN A 248 1.97 -0.04 23.34
C ASN A 248 2.55 -0.04 21.94
N SER A 249 2.55 -1.21 21.30
CA SER A 249 2.86 -1.35 19.88
C SER A 249 1.63 -1.83 19.12
N LEU A 250 1.36 -1.22 17.97
CA LEU A 250 0.34 -1.71 17.04
C LEU A 250 0.96 -2.77 16.15
N VAL A 251 0.40 -3.99 16.18
CA VAL A 251 0.85 -5.12 15.35
C VAL A 251 -0.33 -5.74 14.61
N THR A 252 -0.09 -6.35 13.46
CA THR A 252 -1.11 -7.12 12.74
C THR A 252 -1.45 -8.40 13.49
N SER A 253 -2.73 -8.74 13.60
CA SER A 253 -3.24 -10.01 14.15
C SER A 253 -3.60 -10.96 13.01
N ALA A 254 -2.99 -12.15 12.98
CA ALA A 254 -3.32 -13.19 12.01
C ALA A 254 -4.79 -13.61 12.10
N GLU A 255 -5.34 -13.70 13.31
CA GLU A 255 -6.76 -14.01 13.54
C GLU A 255 -7.69 -12.97 12.91
N ARG A 256 -7.43 -11.66 13.12
CA ARG A 256 -8.24 -10.61 12.52
C ARG A 256 -8.13 -10.58 11.00
N VAL A 257 -6.93 -10.86 10.45
CA VAL A 257 -6.75 -11.00 9.00
C VAL A 257 -7.66 -12.12 8.48
N LYS A 258 -7.59 -13.29 9.08
CA LYS A 258 -8.42 -14.45 8.74
C LYS A 258 -9.91 -14.13 8.84
N ASN A 259 -10.34 -13.55 9.96
CA ASN A 259 -11.75 -13.20 10.19
C ASN A 259 -12.27 -12.23 9.13
N THR A 260 -11.51 -11.17 8.80
CA THR A 260 -11.89 -10.21 7.76
C THR A 260 -12.03 -10.90 6.39
N ILE A 261 -11.11 -11.78 6.02
CA ILE A 261 -11.17 -12.55 4.77
C ILE A 261 -12.42 -13.44 4.75
N GLU A 262 -12.72 -14.14 5.85
CA GLU A 262 -13.85 -15.07 5.94
C GLU A 262 -15.21 -14.38 5.77
N MET A 263 -15.33 -13.08 6.06
CA MET A 263 -16.58 -12.32 5.87
C MET A 263 -16.99 -12.22 4.39
N LEU A 264 -16.04 -12.33 3.45
CA LEU A 264 -16.36 -12.33 2.01
C LEU A 264 -16.53 -13.72 1.41
N ILE A 265 -15.87 -14.74 1.97
CA ILE A 265 -15.82 -16.07 1.36
C ILE A 265 -16.84 -17.08 1.97
N LYS A 266 -17.48 -16.68 3.03
CA LYS A 266 -18.68 -17.40 3.58
C LYS A 266 -19.91 -16.96 2.84
#